data_e32f5bff2cdc1cebefe22b2d844be482
#
_entry.id   e32f5bff2cdc1cebefe22b2d844be482
#
_cell.length_a   1.000
_cell.length_b   1.000
_cell.length_c   1.000
_cell.angle_alpha   90.00
_cell.angle_beta   90.00
_cell.angle_gamma   90.00
#
_symmetry.space_group_name_H-M   'P 1'
#
loop_
_entity.id
_entity.type
_entity.pdbx_description
1 polymer ?
#
loop_
_entity_poly.entity_id
_entity_poly.type
_entity_poly.pdbx_seq_one_letter_code
_entity_poly.pdbx_strand_id
1 'polypeptide(L)'
;MQLTRSCSAPPDAVYDFLADLETHVIWAGAEQTSDFRLLSLEAPPGPASIGTTFTSTGTIPMSSRRWQDQSQVTAAERPNTFEFVTTATARGAKSSMEATYRHRYEIAATPGGSKVSYTMTQLTISNPVLRLGLPVAKDLTWRFGIPFMAGRGFRNLLSIAERSGLPR
;
A
#
# COMPACT_ATOMS: atom_id res chain seq x y z
N MET A 1 10.21 -2.78 -4.97
CA MET A 1 10.81 -1.96 -3.90
C MET A 1 10.57 -2.60 -2.54
N GLN A 2 11.43 -2.33 -1.56
CA GLN A 2 11.25 -2.81 -0.19
C GLN A 2 11.58 -1.69 0.79
N LEU A 3 10.76 -1.57 1.85
CA LEU A 3 10.95 -0.66 2.97
C LEU A 3 10.91 -1.47 4.27
N THR A 4 11.82 -1.23 5.18
CA THR A 4 11.85 -1.89 6.50
C THR A 4 11.97 -0.83 7.59
N ARG A 5 11.14 -0.97 8.65
CA ARG A 5 11.14 -0.09 9.82
C ARG A 5 10.80 -0.86 11.08
N SER A 6 11.30 -0.37 12.20
CA SER A 6 10.87 -0.82 13.53
C SER A 6 9.84 0.15 14.09
N CYS A 7 8.94 -0.34 14.93
CA CYS A 7 7.98 0.43 15.70
C CYS A 7 7.77 -0.22 17.08
N SER A 8 7.27 0.54 18.03
CA SER A 8 7.00 0.07 19.40
C SER A 8 5.71 -0.74 19.53
N ALA A 9 4.85 -0.73 18.51
CA ALA A 9 3.63 -1.52 18.51
C ALA A 9 3.93 -3.04 18.43
N PRO A 10 3.20 -3.90 19.16
CA PRO A 10 3.34 -5.34 19.03
C PRO A 10 2.85 -5.82 17.64
N PRO A 11 3.31 -6.98 17.15
CA PRO A 11 2.94 -7.51 15.85
C PRO A 11 1.44 -7.58 15.59
N ASP A 12 0.67 -8.00 16.58
CA ASP A 12 -0.78 -8.11 16.50
C ASP A 12 -1.45 -6.76 16.19
N ALA A 13 -1.03 -5.68 16.85
CA ALA A 13 -1.58 -4.36 16.63
C ALA A 13 -1.28 -3.85 15.21
N VAL A 14 -0.07 -4.07 14.70
CA VAL A 14 0.28 -3.71 13.33
C VAL A 14 -0.55 -4.52 12.32
N TYR A 15 -0.70 -5.83 12.57
CA TYR A 15 -1.48 -6.70 11.71
C TYR A 15 -2.95 -6.31 11.67
N ASP A 16 -3.55 -6.04 12.84
CA ASP A 16 -4.95 -5.68 12.94
C ASP A 16 -5.27 -4.39 12.18
N PHE A 17 -4.35 -3.42 12.16
CA PHE A 17 -4.47 -2.23 11.32
C PHE A 17 -4.38 -2.52 9.82
N LEU A 18 -3.59 -3.49 9.42
CA LEU A 18 -3.52 -3.90 8.01
C LEU A 18 -4.75 -4.68 7.58
N ALA A 19 -5.27 -5.54 8.44
CA ALA A 19 -6.44 -6.36 8.17
C ALA A 19 -7.75 -5.57 8.24
N ASP A 20 -7.80 -4.48 8.99
CA ASP A 20 -8.91 -3.52 8.99
C ASP A 20 -8.75 -2.56 7.80
N LEU A 21 -9.38 -2.92 6.67
CA LEU A 21 -9.25 -2.19 5.42
C LEU A 21 -9.79 -0.75 5.50
N GLU A 22 -10.73 -0.45 6.38
CA GLU A 22 -11.26 0.91 6.57
C GLU A 22 -10.16 1.87 7.09
N THR A 23 -9.20 1.36 7.84
CA THR A 23 -8.07 2.16 8.34
C THR A 23 -7.11 2.61 7.23
N HIS A 24 -7.14 1.95 6.06
CA HIS A 24 -6.24 2.29 4.95
C HIS A 24 -6.45 3.73 4.45
N VAL A 25 -7.69 4.23 4.47
CA VAL A 25 -7.97 5.64 4.11
C VAL A 25 -7.29 6.59 5.09
N ILE A 26 -7.18 6.21 6.36
CA ILE A 26 -6.58 7.03 7.40
C ILE A 26 -5.07 7.14 7.19
N TRP A 27 -4.36 6.03 7.14
CA TRP A 27 -2.90 6.06 7.07
C TRP A 27 -2.34 6.28 5.65
N ALA A 28 -3.10 5.92 4.59
CA ALA A 28 -2.70 6.13 3.20
C ALA A 28 -3.34 7.37 2.55
N GLY A 29 -4.29 8.04 3.21
CA GLY A 29 -5.07 9.14 2.65
C GLY A 29 -4.99 10.47 3.38
N ALA A 30 -5.07 10.47 4.70
CA ALA A 30 -5.50 11.64 5.48
C ALA A 30 -4.54 12.84 5.48
N GLU A 31 -3.23 12.63 5.41
CA GLU A 31 -2.24 13.71 5.63
C GLU A 31 -1.43 14.07 4.38
N GLN A 32 -1.89 13.69 3.19
CA GLN A 32 -1.09 13.85 1.99
C GLN A 32 -1.77 14.81 1.01
N THR A 33 -1.12 15.90 0.71
CA THR A 33 -1.67 16.96 -0.14
C THR A 33 -1.25 16.85 -1.60
N SER A 34 -0.12 16.27 -1.92
CA SER A 34 0.47 16.28 -3.27
C SER A 34 0.89 14.93 -3.83
N ASP A 35 0.84 13.88 -3.02
CA ASP A 35 1.36 12.55 -3.36
C ASP A 35 0.24 11.58 -3.76
N PHE A 36 0.56 10.32 -3.99
CA PHE A 36 -0.43 9.24 -4.12
C PHE A 36 -1.29 9.22 -2.87
N ARG A 37 -2.52 9.67 -3.01
CA ARG A 37 -3.47 9.79 -1.92
C ARG A 37 -4.64 8.87 -2.16
N LEU A 38 -4.88 7.98 -1.23
CA LEU A 38 -6.10 7.21 -1.17
C LEU A 38 -7.26 8.14 -0.79
N LEU A 39 -8.30 8.21 -1.63
CA LEU A 39 -9.46 9.07 -1.42
C LEU A 39 -10.64 8.30 -0.84
N SER A 40 -10.86 7.08 -1.33
CA SER A 40 -11.93 6.21 -0.88
C SER A 40 -11.51 4.75 -0.96
N LEU A 41 -12.11 3.94 -0.11
CA LEU A 41 -11.98 2.49 -0.13
C LEU A 41 -13.35 1.89 0.20
N GLU A 42 -13.73 0.88 -0.55
CA GLU A 42 -14.94 0.09 -0.34
C GLU A 42 -14.54 -1.36 -0.13
N ALA A 43 -14.87 -1.91 1.03
CA ALA A 43 -14.56 -3.27 1.44
C ALA A 43 -15.73 -3.89 2.20
N PRO A 44 -15.82 -5.22 2.27
CA PRO A 44 -16.71 -5.88 3.23
C PRO A 44 -16.36 -5.47 4.67
N PRO A 45 -17.34 -5.40 5.58
CA PRO A 45 -17.09 -5.07 6.98
C PRO A 45 -16.27 -6.15 7.69
N GLY A 46 -15.45 -5.74 8.66
CA GLY A 46 -14.66 -6.61 9.51
C GLY A 46 -13.25 -6.89 8.97
N PRO A 47 -12.46 -7.67 9.73
CA PRO A 47 -11.08 -7.97 9.36
C PRO A 47 -10.98 -8.75 8.05
N ALA A 48 -10.08 -8.32 7.18
CA ALA A 48 -9.84 -8.95 5.89
C ALA A 48 -9.16 -10.33 6.06
N SER A 49 -9.61 -11.27 5.26
CA SER A 49 -9.09 -12.64 5.16
C SER A 49 -8.69 -12.96 3.72
N ILE A 50 -8.05 -14.11 3.50
CA ILE A 50 -7.72 -14.57 2.16
C ILE A 50 -8.99 -14.61 1.30
N GLY A 51 -8.91 -14.03 0.11
CA GLY A 51 -10.03 -13.92 -0.82
C GLY A 51 -10.88 -12.65 -0.66
N THR A 52 -10.75 -11.89 0.44
CA THR A 52 -11.43 -10.60 0.58
C THR A 52 -11.06 -9.69 -0.57
N THR A 53 -12.07 -9.15 -1.27
CA THR A 53 -11.89 -8.17 -2.35
C THR A 53 -12.31 -6.78 -1.89
N PHE A 54 -11.61 -5.76 -2.37
CA PHE A 54 -11.92 -4.36 -2.10
C PHE A 54 -11.56 -3.47 -3.28
N THR A 55 -12.22 -2.32 -3.36
CA THR A 55 -11.93 -1.31 -4.37
C THR A 55 -11.46 -0.02 -3.72
N SER A 56 -10.61 0.71 -4.41
CA SER A 56 -10.15 2.00 -3.92
C SER A 56 -9.94 3.00 -5.05
N THR A 57 -9.99 4.28 -4.71
CA THR A 57 -9.69 5.37 -5.64
C THR A 57 -8.69 6.34 -5.04
N GLY A 58 -7.94 7.01 -5.88
CA GLY A 58 -6.97 7.97 -5.41
C GLY A 58 -6.46 8.92 -6.47
N THR A 59 -5.53 9.78 -6.07
CA THR A 59 -4.89 10.78 -6.94
C THR A 59 -3.50 10.33 -7.36
N ILE A 60 -3.10 10.72 -8.57
CA ILE A 60 -1.74 10.56 -9.07
C ILE A 60 -1.01 11.89 -8.89
N PRO A 61 0.16 11.93 -8.25
CA PRO A 61 0.93 13.14 -8.03
C PRO A 61 1.17 13.92 -9.32
N MET A 62 1.11 15.25 -9.24
CA MET A 62 1.36 16.16 -10.37
C MET A 62 0.47 15.90 -11.60
N SER A 63 -0.71 15.26 -11.40
CA SER A 63 -1.63 14.90 -12.47
C SER A 63 -3.07 15.15 -12.03
N SER A 64 -3.94 15.56 -12.99
CA SER A 64 -5.39 15.57 -12.79
C SER A 64 -6.02 14.17 -12.90
N ARG A 65 -5.22 13.15 -13.17
CA ARG A 65 -5.69 11.77 -13.31
C ARG A 65 -6.00 11.17 -11.95
N ARG A 66 -7.02 10.33 -11.94
CA ARG A 66 -7.33 9.46 -10.80
C ARG A 66 -7.01 8.03 -11.18
N TRP A 67 -6.60 7.25 -10.20
CA TRP A 67 -6.53 5.82 -10.33
C TRP A 67 -7.72 5.16 -9.62
N GLN A 68 -8.08 4.01 -10.11
CA GLN A 68 -9.07 3.12 -9.51
C GLN A 68 -8.42 1.73 -9.41
N ASP A 69 -8.52 1.15 -8.24
CA ASP A 69 -7.94 -0.15 -7.94
C ASP A 69 -9.02 -1.19 -7.66
N GLN A 70 -8.75 -2.41 -8.12
CA GLN A 70 -9.38 -3.62 -7.61
C GLN A 70 -8.31 -4.46 -6.92
N SER A 71 -8.57 -4.85 -5.70
CA SER A 71 -7.61 -5.57 -4.86
C SER A 71 -8.22 -6.85 -4.30
N GLN A 72 -7.37 -7.86 -4.10
CA GLN A 72 -7.73 -9.10 -3.42
C GLN A 72 -6.63 -9.49 -2.44
N VAL A 73 -7.03 -9.84 -1.21
CA VAL A 73 -6.13 -10.37 -0.19
C VAL A 73 -5.69 -11.78 -0.58
N THR A 74 -4.40 -12.00 -0.66
CA THR A 74 -3.76 -13.26 -1.09
C THR A 74 -3.05 -13.99 0.05
N ALA A 75 -2.68 -13.28 1.13
CA ALA A 75 -2.22 -13.90 2.37
C ALA A 75 -2.68 -13.10 3.58
N ALA A 76 -3.11 -13.81 4.63
CA ALA A 76 -3.60 -13.24 5.89
C ALA A 76 -3.20 -14.17 7.04
N GLU A 77 -1.92 -14.15 7.41
CA GLU A 77 -1.32 -15.03 8.44
C GLU A 77 -0.98 -14.19 9.66
N ARG A 78 -1.95 -14.05 10.57
CA ARG A 78 -1.80 -13.25 11.79
C ARG A 78 -0.80 -13.88 12.76
N PRO A 79 0.12 -13.10 13.34
CA PRO A 79 0.33 -11.67 13.13
C PRO A 79 1.44 -11.35 12.10
N ASN A 80 1.90 -12.31 11.32
CA ASN A 80 3.19 -12.25 10.64
C ASN A 80 3.13 -11.75 9.20
N THR A 81 2.05 -12.07 8.45
CA THR A 81 1.99 -11.75 7.02
C THR A 81 0.62 -11.22 6.62
N PHE A 82 0.60 -10.08 5.93
CA PHE A 82 -0.56 -9.58 5.22
C PHE A 82 -0.18 -9.23 3.79
N GLU A 83 -0.88 -9.80 2.80
CA GLU A 83 -0.58 -9.59 1.39
C GLU A 83 -1.86 -9.39 0.59
N PHE A 84 -1.82 -8.46 -0.36
CA PHE A 84 -2.86 -8.31 -1.36
C PHE A 84 -2.28 -7.96 -2.73
N VAL A 85 -3.02 -8.33 -3.76
CA VAL A 85 -2.71 -8.00 -5.15
C VAL A 85 -3.71 -6.97 -5.64
N THR A 86 -3.21 -5.90 -6.24
CA THR A 86 -3.98 -4.76 -6.73
C THR A 86 -3.82 -4.64 -8.24
N THR A 87 -4.93 -4.55 -8.97
CA THR A 87 -4.95 -4.11 -10.36
C THR A 87 -5.38 -2.65 -10.39
N ALA A 88 -4.44 -1.78 -10.68
CA ALA A 88 -4.63 -0.33 -10.75
C ALA A 88 -4.92 0.11 -12.18
N THR A 89 -6.00 0.87 -12.38
CA THR A 89 -6.34 1.49 -13.67
C THR A 89 -6.26 3.01 -13.55
N ALA A 90 -5.38 3.63 -14.32
CA ALA A 90 -5.29 5.08 -14.44
C ALA A 90 -5.91 5.51 -15.76
N ARG A 91 -6.99 6.29 -15.70
CA ARG A 91 -7.69 6.81 -16.90
C ARG A 91 -7.34 8.27 -17.13
N GLY A 92 -6.96 8.59 -18.35
CA GLY A 92 -6.79 9.94 -18.86
C GLY A 92 -7.69 10.19 -20.08
N ALA A 93 -7.78 11.43 -20.55
CA ALA A 93 -8.67 11.82 -21.66
C ALA A 93 -8.42 11.04 -22.97
N LYS A 94 -7.20 10.59 -23.22
CA LYS A 94 -6.81 9.91 -24.47
C LYS A 94 -6.17 8.54 -24.28
N SER A 95 -5.98 8.08 -23.05
CA SER A 95 -5.32 6.79 -22.77
C SER A 95 -5.71 6.25 -21.43
N SER A 96 -5.77 4.92 -21.31
CA SER A 96 -5.83 4.20 -20.05
C SER A 96 -4.54 3.42 -19.87
N MET A 97 -4.13 3.27 -18.64
CA MET A 97 -3.02 2.41 -18.24
C MET A 97 -3.49 1.49 -17.12
N GLU A 98 -3.15 0.23 -17.25
CA GLU A 98 -3.40 -0.77 -16.22
C GLU A 98 -2.08 -1.37 -15.77
N ALA A 99 -1.95 -1.58 -14.47
CA ALA A 99 -0.79 -2.24 -13.89
C ALA A 99 -1.21 -3.06 -12.67
N THR A 100 -0.57 -4.21 -12.48
CA THR A 100 -0.84 -5.07 -11.34
C THR A 100 0.36 -5.05 -10.40
N TYR A 101 0.07 -4.90 -9.13
CA TYR A 101 1.06 -4.82 -8.05
C TYR A 101 0.72 -5.82 -6.96
N ARG A 102 1.76 -6.42 -6.36
CA ARG A 102 1.66 -7.16 -5.11
C ARG A 102 2.18 -6.29 -3.98
N HIS A 103 1.41 -6.19 -2.92
CA HIS A 103 1.74 -5.51 -1.67
C HIS A 103 1.86 -6.54 -0.57
N ARG A 104 3.05 -6.71 0.00
CA ARG A 104 3.31 -7.69 1.06
C ARG A 104 3.92 -7.01 2.27
N TYR A 105 3.31 -7.25 3.41
CA TYR A 105 3.78 -6.84 4.73
C TYR A 105 4.21 -8.08 5.50
N GLU A 106 5.43 -8.04 6.02
CA GLU A 106 6.00 -9.07 6.89
C GLU A 106 6.32 -8.43 8.23
N ILE A 107 5.82 -9.02 9.30
CA ILE A 107 5.87 -8.47 10.66
C ILE A 107 6.59 -9.47 11.54
N ALA A 108 7.67 -9.04 12.16
CA ALA A 108 8.45 -9.85 13.09
C ALA A 108 8.47 -9.18 14.45
N ALA A 109 8.28 -9.97 15.52
CA ALA A 109 8.42 -9.50 16.89
C ALA A 109 9.86 -9.09 17.19
N THR A 110 10.02 -8.03 17.98
CA THR A 110 11.30 -7.60 18.55
C THR A 110 11.12 -7.31 20.05
N PRO A 111 12.22 -7.25 20.84
CA PRO A 111 12.12 -6.97 22.28
C PRO A 111 11.38 -5.65 22.62
N GLY A 112 11.31 -4.69 21.68
CA GLY A 112 10.67 -3.40 21.92
C GLY A 112 9.44 -3.15 21.02
N GLY A 113 8.84 -4.19 20.42
CA GLY A 113 7.70 -4.03 19.51
C GLY A 113 7.80 -4.90 18.27
N SER A 114 7.82 -4.29 17.09
CA SER A 114 7.84 -4.99 15.80
C SER A 114 8.89 -4.45 14.86
N LYS A 115 9.38 -5.31 13.97
CA LYS A 115 10.08 -4.95 12.74
C LYS A 115 9.18 -5.29 11.56
N VAL A 116 8.80 -4.29 10.79
CA VAL A 116 7.87 -4.45 9.66
C VAL A 116 8.62 -4.21 8.35
N SER A 117 8.47 -5.14 7.41
CA SER A 117 8.98 -5.03 6.05
C SER A 117 7.81 -4.94 5.08
N TYR A 118 7.75 -3.89 4.29
CA TYR A 118 6.79 -3.69 3.21
C TYR A 118 7.47 -3.89 1.87
N THR A 119 7.00 -4.82 1.08
CA THR A 119 7.48 -5.09 -0.28
C THR A 119 6.37 -4.84 -1.29
N MET A 120 6.66 -3.99 -2.29
CA MET A 120 5.80 -3.78 -3.44
C MET A 120 6.50 -4.30 -4.70
N THR A 121 5.83 -5.21 -5.40
CA THR A 121 6.31 -5.83 -6.63
C THR A 121 5.34 -5.53 -7.77
N GLN A 122 5.83 -4.94 -8.86
CA GLN A 122 5.04 -4.81 -10.08
C GLN A 122 5.01 -6.16 -10.80
N LEU A 123 3.81 -6.70 -11.04
CA LEU A 123 3.60 -7.98 -11.72
C LEU A 123 3.40 -7.77 -13.22
N THR A 124 2.52 -6.82 -13.59
CA THR A 124 2.22 -6.51 -14.99
C THR A 124 2.11 -5.01 -15.21
N ILE A 125 2.22 -4.59 -16.48
CA ILE A 125 1.91 -3.25 -16.95
C ILE A 125 1.44 -3.31 -18.40
N SER A 126 0.29 -2.70 -18.72
CA SER A 126 -0.33 -2.78 -20.03
C SER A 126 0.28 -1.86 -21.07
N ASN A 127 0.96 -0.76 -20.65
CA ASN A 127 1.50 0.23 -21.58
C ASN A 127 2.79 -0.28 -22.24
N PRO A 128 2.80 -0.54 -23.58
CA PRO A 128 3.97 -1.06 -24.28
C PRO A 128 5.15 -0.08 -24.30
N VAL A 129 4.90 1.23 -24.28
CA VAL A 129 5.96 2.25 -24.22
C VAL A 129 6.69 2.20 -22.87
N LEU A 130 5.95 2.03 -21.77
CA LEU A 130 6.53 1.85 -20.44
C LEU A 130 7.14 0.46 -20.25
N ARG A 131 6.68 -0.52 -21.03
CA ARG A 131 7.23 -1.88 -21.02
C ARG A 131 8.55 -1.98 -21.80
N LEU A 132 8.68 -1.26 -22.91
CA LEU A 132 9.81 -1.32 -23.85
C LEU A 132 10.73 -0.07 -23.78
N GLY A 133 10.20 1.07 -23.37
CA GLY A 133 10.87 2.34 -23.48
C GLY A 133 11.21 3.00 -22.15
N LEU A 134 12.49 3.31 -22.00
CA LEU A 134 13.14 4.04 -20.92
C LEU A 134 13.47 3.20 -19.68
N PRO A 135 14.38 2.21 -19.79
CA PRO A 135 14.89 1.49 -18.61
C PRO A 135 15.39 2.45 -17.53
N VAL A 136 16.01 3.57 -17.91
CA VAL A 136 16.54 4.59 -17.00
C VAL A 136 15.43 5.34 -16.24
N ALA A 137 14.36 5.81 -16.92
CA ALA A 137 13.27 6.53 -16.25
C ALA A 137 12.43 5.60 -15.37
N LYS A 138 12.22 4.36 -15.81
CA LYS A 138 11.57 3.32 -15.01
C LYS A 138 12.39 3.02 -13.76
N ASP A 139 13.70 2.81 -13.91
CA ASP A 139 14.61 2.51 -12.80
C ASP A 139 14.65 3.67 -11.80
N LEU A 140 14.73 4.90 -12.27
CA LEU A 140 14.72 6.10 -11.43
C LEU A 140 13.41 6.26 -10.63
N THR A 141 12.27 6.05 -11.28
CA THR A 141 10.96 6.11 -10.63
C THR A 141 10.81 5.02 -9.56
N TRP A 142 11.20 3.78 -9.87
CA TRP A 142 11.13 2.67 -8.93
C TRP A 142 12.15 2.77 -7.80
N ARG A 143 13.31 3.37 -8.07
CA ARG A 143 14.41 3.46 -7.11
C ARG A 143 14.25 4.63 -6.14
N PHE A 144 13.62 5.73 -6.56
CA PHE A 144 13.52 6.95 -5.76
C PHE A 144 12.07 7.44 -5.60
N GLY A 145 11.28 7.49 -6.66
CA GLY A 145 9.94 8.07 -6.64
C GLY A 145 8.94 7.26 -5.82
N ILE A 146 8.77 5.99 -6.15
CA ILE A 146 7.81 5.11 -5.48
C ILE A 146 8.16 4.87 -4.00
N PRO A 147 9.43 4.58 -3.63
CA PRO A 147 9.80 4.47 -2.22
C PRO A 147 9.58 5.73 -1.40
N PHE A 148 9.79 6.90 -2.00
CA PHE A 148 9.52 8.18 -1.34
C PHE A 148 8.02 8.35 -1.04
N MET A 149 7.16 8.07 -2.01
CA MET A 149 5.70 8.19 -1.87
C MET A 149 5.11 7.13 -0.95
N ALA A 150 5.42 5.86 -1.18
CA ALA A 150 4.94 4.76 -0.34
C ALA A 150 5.49 4.82 1.09
N GLY A 151 6.67 5.40 1.27
CA GLY A 151 7.30 5.55 2.57
C GLY A 151 6.53 6.44 3.53
N ARG A 152 5.71 7.39 3.05
CA ARG A 152 4.83 8.20 3.90
C ARG A 152 3.69 7.37 4.47
N GLY A 153 2.91 6.71 3.61
CA GLY A 153 1.82 5.85 4.06
C GLY A 153 2.32 4.77 5.03
N PHE A 154 3.48 4.17 4.73
CA PHE A 154 4.08 3.17 5.61
C PHE A 154 4.49 3.75 6.99
N ARG A 155 5.03 4.98 7.05
CA ARG A 155 5.31 5.65 8.33
C ARG A 155 4.03 5.97 9.10
N ASN A 156 2.99 6.45 8.42
CA ASN A 156 1.71 6.78 9.05
C ASN A 156 1.07 5.53 9.67
N LEU A 157 1.05 4.42 8.93
CA LEU A 157 0.59 3.12 9.44
C LEU A 157 1.25 2.77 10.78
N LEU A 158 2.59 2.77 10.80
CA LEU A 158 3.34 2.41 12.01
C LEU A 158 3.12 3.39 13.17
N SER A 159 3.09 4.69 12.88
CA SER A 159 2.82 5.73 13.89
C SER A 159 1.41 5.62 14.49
N ILE A 160 0.42 5.21 13.70
CA ILE A 160 -0.94 4.99 14.20
C ILE A 160 -0.98 3.72 15.06
N ALA A 161 -0.37 2.63 14.60
CA ALA A 161 -0.28 1.39 15.36
C ALA A 161 0.41 1.58 16.72
N GLU A 162 1.47 2.39 16.78
CA GLU A 162 2.14 2.76 18.02
C GLU A 162 1.22 3.48 19.01
N ARG A 163 0.44 4.45 18.52
CA ARG A 163 -0.50 5.21 19.37
C ARG A 163 -1.65 4.36 19.90
N SER A 164 -2.07 3.38 19.14
CA SER A 164 -3.19 2.49 19.52
C SER A 164 -2.77 1.31 20.38
N GLY A 165 -1.51 0.92 20.31
CA GLY A 165 -0.93 -0.16 21.12
C GLY A 165 -0.47 0.28 22.53
N LEU A 166 -0.55 1.57 22.86
CA LEU A 166 -0.25 2.06 24.20
C LEU A 166 -1.41 1.73 25.15
N PRO A 167 -1.16 1.09 26.30
CA PRO A 167 -2.19 0.89 27.31
C PRO A 167 -2.74 2.26 27.74
N ARG A 168 -4.06 2.38 27.74
CA ARG A 168 -4.77 3.55 28.31
C ARG A 168 -4.70 3.55 29.83
#